data_c236dede7e00ce89aadf6eeed94f1114
#
_entry.id   c236dede7e00ce89aadf6eeed94f1114
#
_cell.length_a   1.000
_cell.length_b   1.000
_cell.length_c   1.000
_cell.angle_alpha   90.00
_cell.angle_beta   90.00
_cell.angle_gamma   90.00
#
_symmetry.space_group_name_H-M   'P 1'
#
loop_
_entity.id
_entity.type
_entity.pdbx_description
1 polymer ?
#
loop_
_entity_poly.entity_id
_entity_poly.type
_entity_poly.pdbx_seq_one_letter_code
_entity_poly.pdbx_strand_id
1 'polypeptide(L)'
;MSVDISVIIPLYNKGEFIERTLKSVAVQDISNWECIIVDDGSTDASVEIVKEFIRVNPGNWKLISQKNSGQTSARNHGVRLAQGTYLAFLDADDLWPSNKLRLQFGALESDRSAVLVLSAFAIFRDHNTTARVVRHRDPLKMNKRWLLMSGFGGGLESVGMVRRGVLLDDELFDSALSTSSGLDLSLRLAELGKVILLAEIGLYYRINAGQWHADTNELGRNLDILCERYQNRFSQNLARSHSAYLFWVSARGYGTRYLVVSFVRSLFTLRNGRLSILVNLIWRNIASSRLGKSKRSETVSAISKLDR
;
A
#
# COMPACT_ATOMS: atom_id res chain seq x y z
N MET A 1 -23.52 -11.35 14.78
CA MET A 1 -22.27 -10.95 15.42
C MET A 1 -21.81 -9.67 14.74
N SER A 2 -21.32 -8.70 15.48
CA SER A 2 -20.77 -7.47 14.88
C SER A 2 -19.48 -7.80 14.13
N VAL A 3 -19.26 -7.21 12.97
CA VAL A 3 -18.01 -7.32 12.21
C VAL A 3 -17.05 -6.27 12.74
N ASP A 4 -15.82 -6.67 13.08
CA ASP A 4 -14.79 -5.72 13.55
C ASP A 4 -13.99 -5.14 12.39
N ILE A 5 -13.65 -5.97 11.41
CA ILE A 5 -12.76 -5.60 10.30
C ILE A 5 -13.42 -5.88 8.96
N SER A 6 -13.48 -4.87 8.08
CA SER A 6 -13.81 -5.07 6.67
C SER A 6 -12.54 -5.05 5.84
N VAL A 7 -12.27 -6.15 5.16
CA VAL A 7 -11.21 -6.27 4.15
C VAL A 7 -11.80 -5.90 2.80
N ILE A 8 -11.18 -4.98 2.08
CA ILE A 8 -11.65 -4.50 0.77
C ILE A 8 -10.62 -4.84 -0.29
N ILE A 9 -11.03 -5.58 -1.32
CA ILE A 9 -10.18 -6.01 -2.43
C ILE A 9 -10.74 -5.47 -3.74
N PRO A 10 -10.12 -4.44 -4.34
CA PRO A 10 -10.46 -4.04 -5.71
C PRO A 10 -9.91 -5.07 -6.69
N LEU A 11 -10.74 -5.57 -7.60
CA LEU A 11 -10.43 -6.63 -8.55
C LEU A 11 -10.62 -6.12 -9.99
N TYR A 12 -9.59 -6.23 -10.82
CA TYR A 12 -9.68 -6.01 -12.25
C TYR A 12 -8.60 -6.82 -13.00
N ASN A 13 -9.02 -7.82 -13.74
CA ASN A 13 -8.15 -8.69 -14.56
C ASN A 13 -6.93 -9.23 -13.77
N LYS A 14 -7.20 -9.95 -12.67
CA LYS A 14 -6.20 -10.56 -11.79
C LYS A 14 -6.42 -12.06 -11.60
N GLY A 15 -6.98 -12.76 -12.58
CA GLY A 15 -7.27 -14.19 -12.51
C GLY A 15 -6.06 -15.03 -12.11
N GLU A 16 -4.85 -14.64 -12.55
CA GLU A 16 -3.60 -15.34 -12.19
C GLU A 16 -3.26 -15.27 -10.69
N PHE A 17 -3.73 -14.23 -9.97
CA PHE A 17 -3.25 -13.92 -8.62
C PHE A 17 -4.32 -14.03 -7.55
N ILE A 18 -5.58 -13.74 -7.91
CA ILE A 18 -6.66 -13.50 -6.93
C ILE A 18 -6.89 -14.68 -5.99
N GLU A 19 -6.79 -15.93 -6.44
CA GLU A 19 -6.99 -17.09 -5.57
C GLU A 19 -5.99 -17.11 -4.40
N ARG A 20 -4.72 -16.83 -4.68
CA ARG A 20 -3.68 -16.76 -3.65
C ARG A 20 -3.90 -15.59 -2.69
N THR A 21 -4.35 -14.46 -3.21
CA THR A 21 -4.72 -13.28 -2.41
C THR A 21 -5.85 -13.65 -1.43
N LEU A 22 -6.91 -14.30 -1.90
CA LEU A 22 -8.04 -14.74 -1.06
C LEU A 22 -7.61 -15.78 -0.02
N LYS A 23 -6.76 -16.75 -0.39
CA LYS A 23 -6.17 -17.70 0.56
C LYS A 23 -5.42 -16.99 1.69
N SER A 24 -4.69 -15.92 1.40
CA SER A 24 -3.97 -15.15 2.40
C SER A 24 -4.89 -14.41 3.39
N VAL A 25 -6.10 -14.08 2.98
CA VAL A 25 -7.15 -13.52 3.86
C VAL A 25 -7.83 -14.64 4.66
N ALA A 26 -8.13 -15.78 4.03
CA ALA A 26 -8.80 -16.90 4.69
C ALA A 26 -8.02 -17.48 5.88
N VAL A 27 -6.68 -17.41 5.84
CA VAL A 27 -5.81 -17.93 6.90
C VAL A 27 -5.48 -16.91 8.00
N GLN A 28 -6.14 -15.76 8.04
CA GLN A 28 -5.91 -14.78 9.10
C GLN A 28 -6.30 -15.33 10.48
N ASP A 29 -5.46 -15.11 11.48
CA ASP A 29 -5.59 -15.63 12.85
C ASP A 29 -6.55 -14.81 13.74
N ILE A 30 -7.54 -14.18 13.13
CA ILE A 30 -8.68 -13.49 13.75
C ILE A 30 -9.93 -13.81 12.96
N SER A 31 -11.06 -14.01 13.61
CA SER A 31 -12.28 -14.54 12.96
C SER A 31 -13.36 -13.50 12.65
N ASN A 32 -13.31 -12.33 13.29
CA ASN A 32 -14.41 -11.36 13.21
C ASN A 32 -14.20 -10.33 12.08
N TRP A 33 -14.07 -10.83 10.85
CA TRP A 33 -13.90 -10.02 9.66
C TRP A 33 -14.92 -10.38 8.56
N GLU A 34 -15.12 -9.44 7.65
CA GLU A 34 -15.73 -9.66 6.34
C GLU A 34 -14.72 -9.30 5.23
N CYS A 35 -14.89 -9.90 4.06
CA CYS A 35 -14.10 -9.53 2.88
C CYS A 35 -15.03 -9.15 1.73
N ILE A 36 -14.88 -7.93 1.25
CA ILE A 36 -15.65 -7.34 0.15
C ILE A 36 -14.75 -7.25 -1.06
N ILE A 37 -14.99 -8.09 -2.05
CA ILE A 37 -14.30 -8.10 -3.33
C ILE A 37 -15.14 -7.27 -4.30
N VAL A 38 -14.57 -6.19 -4.82
CA VAL A 38 -15.25 -5.32 -5.79
C VAL A 38 -14.61 -5.52 -7.16
N ASP A 39 -15.29 -6.29 -8.01
CA ASP A 39 -14.90 -6.48 -9.38
C ASP A 39 -15.24 -5.23 -10.22
N ASP A 40 -14.20 -4.60 -10.74
CA ASP A 40 -14.29 -3.39 -11.55
C ASP A 40 -14.42 -3.70 -13.06
N GLY A 41 -15.27 -4.67 -13.39
CA GLY A 41 -15.57 -5.06 -14.76
C GLY A 41 -14.49 -5.91 -15.41
N SER A 42 -13.99 -6.93 -14.72
CA SER A 42 -13.01 -7.88 -15.27
C SER A 42 -13.54 -8.60 -16.50
N THR A 43 -12.63 -8.88 -17.43
CA THR A 43 -12.89 -9.59 -18.70
C THR A 43 -12.14 -10.93 -18.80
N ASP A 44 -11.33 -11.24 -17.79
CA ASP A 44 -10.62 -12.51 -17.63
C ASP A 44 -11.39 -13.46 -16.67
N ALA A 45 -10.79 -14.56 -16.27
CA ALA A 45 -11.38 -15.53 -15.35
C ALA A 45 -11.45 -15.08 -13.88
N SER A 46 -11.16 -13.82 -13.55
CA SER A 46 -11.08 -13.33 -12.16
C SER A 46 -12.36 -13.59 -11.37
N VAL A 47 -13.52 -13.25 -11.97
CA VAL A 47 -14.84 -13.36 -11.31
C VAL A 47 -15.21 -14.82 -11.04
N GLU A 48 -14.95 -15.69 -12.00
CA GLU A 48 -15.22 -17.13 -11.90
C GLU A 48 -14.37 -17.78 -10.80
N ILE A 49 -13.10 -17.40 -10.72
CA ILE A 49 -12.17 -17.88 -9.67
C ILE A 49 -12.65 -17.43 -8.28
N VAL A 50 -13.08 -16.17 -8.13
CA VAL A 50 -13.60 -15.66 -6.85
C VAL A 50 -14.89 -16.41 -6.46
N LYS A 51 -15.83 -16.62 -7.39
CA LYS A 51 -17.07 -17.36 -7.13
C LYS A 51 -16.79 -18.78 -6.66
N GLU A 52 -15.87 -19.47 -7.34
CA GLU A 52 -15.49 -20.84 -6.96
C GLU A 52 -14.78 -20.85 -5.59
N PHE A 53 -13.90 -19.90 -5.33
CA PHE A 53 -13.24 -19.78 -4.03
C PHE A 53 -14.26 -19.59 -2.89
N ILE A 54 -15.21 -18.68 -3.04
CA ILE A 54 -16.27 -18.43 -2.03
C ILE A 54 -17.14 -19.67 -1.81
N ARG A 55 -17.45 -20.42 -2.87
CA ARG A 55 -18.25 -21.63 -2.80
C ARG A 55 -17.61 -22.71 -1.92
N VAL A 56 -16.29 -22.86 -1.97
CA VAL A 56 -15.58 -23.93 -1.25
C VAL A 56 -14.95 -23.48 0.07
N ASN A 57 -14.86 -22.19 0.32
CA ASN A 57 -14.30 -21.62 1.55
C ASN A 57 -15.38 -20.86 2.32
N PRO A 58 -15.99 -21.48 3.34
CA PRO A 58 -17.01 -20.80 4.13
C PRO A 58 -16.41 -19.60 4.86
N GLY A 59 -17.15 -18.48 4.88
CA GLY A 59 -16.71 -17.24 5.51
C GLY A 59 -17.60 -16.07 5.13
N ASN A 60 -17.28 -14.90 5.65
CA ASN A 60 -18.05 -13.68 5.35
C ASN A 60 -17.49 -12.95 4.11
N TRP A 61 -17.64 -13.60 2.96
CA TRP A 61 -17.21 -13.11 1.67
C TRP A 61 -18.36 -12.45 0.90
N LYS A 62 -18.08 -11.32 0.24
CA LYS A 62 -19.01 -10.63 -0.64
C LYS A 62 -18.31 -10.30 -1.96
N LEU A 63 -18.89 -10.71 -3.08
CA LEU A 63 -18.43 -10.33 -4.42
C LEU A 63 -19.46 -9.38 -5.02
N ILE A 64 -19.02 -8.19 -5.40
CA ILE A 64 -19.83 -7.13 -6.01
C ILE A 64 -19.18 -6.76 -7.33
N SER A 65 -19.94 -6.64 -8.41
CA SER A 65 -19.42 -6.16 -9.69
C SER A 65 -19.92 -4.76 -9.98
N GLN A 66 -19.07 -3.96 -10.60
CA GLN A 66 -19.39 -2.63 -11.10
C GLN A 66 -18.86 -2.45 -12.53
N LYS A 67 -19.35 -1.42 -13.23
CA LYS A 67 -18.74 -0.99 -14.49
C LYS A 67 -17.35 -0.45 -14.20
N ASN A 68 -16.35 -0.78 -15.03
CA ASN A 68 -14.98 -0.31 -14.86
C ASN A 68 -14.93 1.21 -14.67
N SER A 69 -14.46 1.62 -13.51
CA SER A 69 -14.38 3.02 -13.05
C SER A 69 -13.07 3.31 -12.31
N GLY A 70 -12.14 2.34 -12.33
CA GLY A 70 -10.81 2.42 -11.74
C GLY A 70 -10.73 1.95 -10.28
N GLN A 71 -9.53 1.58 -9.89
CA GLN A 71 -9.24 0.96 -8.59
C GLN A 71 -9.71 1.82 -7.40
N THR A 72 -9.54 3.14 -7.49
CA THR A 72 -9.98 4.09 -6.45
C THR A 72 -11.50 4.04 -6.25
N SER A 73 -12.27 4.01 -7.36
CA SER A 73 -13.72 3.87 -7.33
C SER A 73 -14.16 2.54 -6.73
N ALA A 74 -13.48 1.44 -7.08
CA ALA A 74 -13.76 0.11 -6.52
C ALA A 74 -13.49 0.06 -5.02
N ARG A 75 -12.39 0.66 -4.53
CA ARG A 75 -12.11 0.76 -3.08
C ARG A 75 -13.19 1.56 -2.36
N ASN A 76 -13.59 2.73 -2.88
CA ASN A 76 -14.66 3.54 -2.29
C ASN A 76 -16.00 2.79 -2.28
N HIS A 77 -16.32 2.04 -3.34
CA HIS A 77 -17.50 1.20 -3.35
C HIS A 77 -17.48 0.15 -2.22
N GLY A 78 -16.35 -0.52 -2.03
CA GLY A 78 -16.17 -1.46 -0.92
C GLY A 78 -16.30 -0.78 0.45
N VAL A 79 -15.79 0.45 0.62
CA VAL A 79 -15.92 1.24 1.86
C VAL A 79 -17.39 1.51 2.20
N ARG A 80 -18.20 1.88 1.20
CA ARG A 80 -19.65 2.12 1.42
C ARG A 80 -20.40 0.88 1.87
N LEU A 81 -19.96 -0.30 1.46
CA LEU A 81 -20.59 -1.59 1.83
C LEU A 81 -20.03 -2.19 3.13
N ALA A 82 -18.92 -1.65 3.63
CA ALA A 82 -18.24 -2.14 4.81
C ALA A 82 -19.08 -1.96 6.09
N GLN A 83 -19.07 -2.98 6.95
CA GLN A 83 -19.76 -2.97 8.25
C GLN A 83 -18.79 -2.88 9.42
N GLY A 84 -17.50 -3.21 9.20
CA GLY A 84 -16.48 -3.23 10.22
C GLY A 84 -16.15 -1.85 10.79
N THR A 85 -15.74 -1.84 12.03
CA THR A 85 -15.20 -0.65 12.72
C THR A 85 -13.84 -0.25 12.14
N TYR A 86 -13.12 -1.21 11.58
CA TYR A 86 -11.83 -1.02 10.95
C TYR A 86 -11.87 -1.42 9.48
N LEU A 87 -11.13 -0.70 8.64
CA LEU A 87 -10.99 -0.97 7.22
C LEU A 87 -9.55 -1.39 6.93
N ALA A 88 -9.39 -2.49 6.23
CA ALA A 88 -8.11 -2.95 5.70
C ALA A 88 -8.26 -3.17 4.19
N PHE A 89 -7.25 -2.75 3.43
CA PHE A 89 -7.27 -2.84 1.97
C PHE A 89 -6.21 -3.83 1.50
N LEU A 90 -6.50 -4.57 0.42
CA LEU A 90 -5.56 -5.52 -0.17
C LEU A 90 -5.70 -5.51 -1.68
N ASP A 91 -4.63 -5.28 -2.39
CA ASP A 91 -4.62 -5.37 -3.85
C ASP A 91 -4.68 -6.84 -4.29
N ALA A 92 -5.41 -7.11 -5.38
CA ALA A 92 -5.76 -8.46 -5.82
C ALA A 92 -4.59 -9.32 -6.29
N ASP A 93 -3.36 -8.79 -6.30
CA ASP A 93 -2.12 -9.48 -6.64
C ASP A 93 -1.10 -9.54 -5.49
N ASP A 94 -1.45 -9.01 -4.31
CA ASP A 94 -0.63 -9.03 -3.12
C ASP A 94 -1.03 -10.15 -2.14
N LEU A 95 -0.19 -10.40 -1.12
CA LEU A 95 -0.44 -11.42 -0.10
C LEU A 95 -0.21 -10.85 1.31
N TRP A 96 -1.00 -11.35 2.26
CA TRP A 96 -0.82 -11.02 3.68
C TRP A 96 -0.23 -12.19 4.47
N PRO A 97 0.65 -11.93 5.47
CA PRO A 97 0.96 -12.91 6.51
C PRO A 97 -0.27 -13.17 7.38
N SER A 98 -0.40 -14.39 7.91
CA SER A 98 -1.60 -14.84 8.65
C SER A 98 -1.92 -14.03 9.91
N ASN A 99 -0.95 -13.33 10.48
CA ASN A 99 -1.10 -12.55 11.72
C ASN A 99 -1.34 -11.04 11.49
N LYS A 100 -1.47 -10.60 10.24
CA LYS A 100 -1.54 -9.18 9.92
C LYS A 100 -2.75 -8.49 10.53
N LEU A 101 -3.95 -9.05 10.34
CA LEU A 101 -5.17 -8.43 10.85
C LEU A 101 -5.17 -8.34 12.38
N ARG A 102 -4.77 -9.42 13.07
CA ARG A 102 -4.71 -9.43 14.54
C ARG A 102 -3.72 -8.42 15.10
N LEU A 103 -2.52 -8.31 14.52
CA LEU A 103 -1.51 -7.36 14.99
C LEU A 103 -1.96 -5.92 14.83
N GLN A 104 -2.55 -5.59 13.68
CA GLN A 104 -3.01 -4.23 13.40
C GLN A 104 -4.26 -3.85 14.18
N PHE A 105 -5.22 -4.77 14.32
CA PHE A 105 -6.38 -4.59 15.16
C PHE A 105 -5.98 -4.37 16.61
N GLY A 106 -5.12 -5.20 17.18
CA GLY A 106 -4.63 -5.05 18.56
C GLY A 106 -3.90 -3.72 18.78
N ALA A 107 -3.13 -3.25 17.80
CA ALA A 107 -2.45 -1.95 17.88
C ALA A 107 -3.45 -0.77 17.92
N LEU A 108 -4.50 -0.80 17.09
CA LEU A 108 -5.55 0.24 17.09
C LEU A 108 -6.44 0.18 18.34
N GLU A 109 -6.70 -1.01 18.88
CA GLU A 109 -7.47 -1.16 20.11
C GLU A 109 -6.68 -0.70 21.35
N SER A 110 -5.35 -0.89 21.36
CA SER A 110 -4.49 -0.48 22.48
C SER A 110 -4.34 1.04 22.61
N ASP A 111 -4.61 1.79 21.55
CA ASP A 111 -4.51 3.27 21.56
C ASP A 111 -5.66 3.89 20.78
N ARG A 112 -6.65 4.41 21.53
CA ARG A 112 -7.84 5.06 20.94
C ARG A 112 -7.53 6.35 20.19
N SER A 113 -6.40 6.98 20.41
CA SER A 113 -5.94 8.15 19.65
C SER A 113 -5.38 7.77 18.29
N ALA A 114 -5.10 6.47 18.07
CA ALA A 114 -4.59 5.98 16.81
C ALA A 114 -5.72 5.82 15.79
N VAL A 115 -5.52 6.37 14.62
CA VAL A 115 -6.46 6.36 13.49
C VAL A 115 -6.00 5.47 12.35
N LEU A 116 -4.70 5.19 12.29
CA LEU A 116 -4.04 4.44 11.24
C LEU A 116 -2.92 3.60 11.84
N VAL A 117 -2.81 2.37 11.41
CA VAL A 117 -1.64 1.52 11.63
C VAL A 117 -1.06 1.08 10.29
N LEU A 118 0.26 1.14 10.18
CA LEU A 118 1.02 0.67 9.02
C LEU A 118 2.03 -0.38 9.45
N SER A 119 2.26 -1.39 8.61
CA SER A 119 3.24 -2.44 8.83
C SER A 119 4.41 -2.34 7.86
N ALA A 120 5.54 -2.99 8.17
CA ALA A 120 6.58 -3.23 7.18
C ALA A 120 6.06 -4.13 6.04
N PHE A 121 6.77 -4.15 4.91
CA PHE A 121 6.42 -5.03 3.81
C PHE A 121 7.66 -5.70 3.20
N ALA A 122 7.43 -6.81 2.52
CA ALA A 122 8.45 -7.50 1.75
C ALA A 122 8.07 -7.54 0.28
N ILE A 123 9.04 -7.29 -0.60
CA ILE A 123 8.85 -7.32 -2.05
C ILE A 123 9.28 -8.68 -2.58
N PHE A 124 8.46 -9.32 -3.41
CA PHE A 124 8.78 -10.59 -4.02
C PHE A 124 8.38 -10.65 -5.51
N ARG A 125 8.89 -11.69 -6.21
CA ARG A 125 8.52 -12.04 -7.59
C ARG A 125 8.24 -13.53 -7.64
N ASP A 126 7.21 -13.97 -8.36
CA ASP A 126 6.80 -15.38 -8.38
C ASP A 126 7.87 -16.36 -8.89
N HIS A 127 8.64 -15.96 -9.88
CA HIS A 127 9.67 -16.81 -10.47
C HIS A 127 11.04 -16.71 -9.78
N ASN A 128 11.16 -15.86 -8.77
CA ASN A 128 12.43 -15.65 -8.08
C ASN A 128 12.11 -15.29 -6.62
N THR A 129 12.24 -16.26 -5.73
CA THR A 129 11.97 -16.16 -4.29
C THR A 129 12.86 -15.15 -3.52
N THR A 130 13.40 -14.14 -4.22
CA THR A 130 14.19 -13.08 -3.62
C THR A 130 13.30 -12.03 -2.99
N ALA A 131 12.89 -12.25 -1.76
CA ALA A 131 12.21 -11.25 -0.96
C ALA A 131 13.17 -10.15 -0.51
N ARG A 132 12.81 -8.90 -0.76
CA ARG A 132 13.45 -7.73 -0.16
C ARG A 132 12.54 -7.15 0.91
N VAL A 133 12.96 -7.17 2.17
CA VAL A 133 12.20 -6.59 3.28
C VAL A 133 12.42 -5.08 3.33
N VAL A 134 11.33 -4.32 3.28
CA VAL A 134 11.31 -2.87 3.50
C VAL A 134 10.69 -2.62 4.86
N ARG A 135 11.47 -2.13 5.81
CA ARG A 135 11.03 -1.84 7.17
C ARG A 135 11.04 -0.36 7.45
N HIS A 136 10.12 0.06 8.28
CA HIS A 136 10.19 1.36 8.94
C HIS A 136 11.36 1.37 9.92
N ARG A 137 12.24 2.36 9.83
CA ARG A 137 13.49 2.34 10.60
C ARG A 137 13.36 2.77 12.05
N ASP A 138 12.33 3.53 12.42
CA ASP A 138 12.18 3.99 13.80
C ASP A 138 10.74 4.47 14.04
N PRO A 139 9.90 3.64 14.70
CA PRO A 139 8.52 4.03 15.01
C PRO A 139 8.40 5.29 15.87
N LEU A 140 9.40 5.56 16.73
CA LEU A 140 9.36 6.66 17.69
C LEU A 140 9.71 8.03 17.07
N LYS A 141 10.31 8.05 15.86
CA LYS A 141 10.70 9.29 15.15
C LYS A 141 9.75 9.67 14.04
N MET A 142 8.66 8.94 13.86
CA MET A 142 7.74 9.17 12.78
C MET A 142 6.72 10.24 13.12
N ASN A 143 6.86 11.34 12.44
CA ASN A 143 5.87 12.40 12.35
C ASN A 143 5.33 12.46 10.91
N LYS A 144 4.33 13.31 10.67
CA LYS A 144 3.76 13.61 9.34
C LYS A 144 4.83 13.82 8.25
N ARG A 145 5.97 14.40 8.63
CA ARG A 145 7.12 14.66 7.76
C ARG A 145 7.78 13.38 7.24
N TRP A 146 7.78 12.31 8.03
CA TRP A 146 8.39 11.05 7.62
C TRP A 146 7.50 10.27 6.63
N LEU A 147 6.17 10.24 6.82
CA LEU A 147 5.21 9.68 5.85
C LEU A 147 5.44 10.27 4.47
N LEU A 148 5.69 11.59 4.41
CA LEU A 148 6.01 12.31 3.19
C LEU A 148 7.41 11.98 2.63
N MET A 149 8.38 11.74 3.51
CA MET A 149 9.78 11.53 3.12
C MET A 149 10.13 10.07 2.80
N SER A 150 9.31 9.11 3.22
CA SER A 150 9.62 7.68 3.08
C SER A 150 9.45 7.16 1.65
N GLY A 151 8.90 7.97 0.75
CA GLY A 151 8.61 7.52 -0.61
C GLY A 151 7.59 6.37 -0.65
N PHE A 152 6.70 6.30 0.34
CA PHE A 152 5.59 5.34 0.40
C PHE A 152 4.53 5.68 -0.67
N GLY A 153 4.97 5.86 -1.90
CA GLY A 153 4.08 6.06 -3.02
C GLY A 153 3.45 4.74 -3.44
N GLY A 154 2.43 4.30 -2.77
CA GLY A 154 1.61 3.19 -3.21
C GLY A 154 1.45 2.05 -2.22
N GLY A 155 1.61 2.26 -0.93
CA GLY A 155 1.61 1.15 0.01
C GLY A 155 0.62 1.23 1.16
N LEU A 156 -0.08 2.35 1.37
CA LEU A 156 -1.05 2.41 2.44
C LEU A 156 -2.14 1.38 2.25
N GLU A 157 -2.61 1.25 1.03
CA GLU A 157 -3.76 0.45 0.68
C GLU A 157 -3.57 -1.00 1.15
N SER A 158 -2.47 -1.65 0.80
CA SER A 158 -2.28 -3.06 1.17
C SER A 158 -1.57 -3.26 2.53
N VAL A 159 -0.87 -2.25 3.07
CA VAL A 159 -0.11 -2.40 4.33
C VAL A 159 -0.83 -1.86 5.57
N GLY A 160 -1.89 -1.07 5.40
CA GLY A 160 -2.54 -0.35 6.48
C GLY A 160 -3.83 -0.96 7.00
N MET A 161 -4.24 -0.49 8.18
CA MET A 161 -5.60 -0.61 8.72
C MET A 161 -6.01 0.74 9.30
N VAL A 162 -7.25 1.15 9.03
CA VAL A 162 -7.80 2.47 9.36
C VAL A 162 -9.00 2.31 10.28
N ARG A 163 -9.15 3.18 11.26
CA ARG A 163 -10.38 3.30 12.05
C ARG A 163 -11.46 4.00 11.20
N ARG A 164 -12.57 3.31 10.90
CA ARG A 164 -13.58 3.77 9.95
C ARG A 164 -14.23 5.11 10.31
N GLY A 165 -14.56 5.35 11.54
CA GLY A 165 -15.30 6.55 11.99
C GLY A 165 -14.49 7.85 12.02
N VAL A 166 -13.23 7.85 11.58
CA VAL A 166 -12.36 9.02 11.64
C VAL A 166 -12.56 9.97 10.47
N LEU A 167 -12.93 9.47 9.31
CA LEU A 167 -13.26 10.25 8.13
C LEU A 167 -14.77 10.22 7.94
N LEU A 168 -15.37 11.40 7.82
CA LEU A 168 -16.83 11.57 7.73
C LEU A 168 -17.38 11.24 6.33
N ASP A 169 -16.51 11.15 5.33
CA ASP A 169 -16.89 10.91 3.94
C ASP A 169 -16.79 9.43 3.59
N ASP A 170 -17.79 8.91 2.86
CA ASP A 170 -17.79 7.56 2.29
C ASP A 170 -16.80 7.42 1.12
N GLU A 171 -16.18 8.50 0.68
CA GLU A 171 -15.13 8.54 -0.34
C GLU A 171 -13.75 8.76 0.28
N LEU A 172 -13.20 7.70 0.87
CA LEU A 172 -11.88 7.75 1.49
C LEU A 172 -10.77 8.07 0.48
N PHE A 173 -10.86 7.52 -0.72
CA PHE A 173 -9.84 7.67 -1.76
C PHE A 173 -10.29 8.68 -2.79
N ASP A 174 -9.45 9.69 -3.05
CA ASP A 174 -9.71 10.69 -4.08
C ASP A 174 -9.50 10.09 -5.48
N SER A 175 -10.56 10.06 -6.30
CA SER A 175 -10.53 9.52 -7.65
C SER A 175 -9.66 10.32 -8.63
N ALA A 176 -9.37 11.58 -8.32
CA ALA A 176 -8.41 12.38 -9.10
C ALA A 176 -6.95 11.94 -8.89
N LEU A 177 -6.69 11.11 -7.88
CA LEU A 177 -5.36 10.63 -7.50
C LEU A 177 -5.24 9.12 -7.70
N SER A 178 -5.38 8.65 -8.94
CA SER A 178 -5.42 7.22 -9.29
C SER A 178 -4.27 6.38 -8.72
N THR A 179 -3.04 6.94 -8.71
CA THR A 179 -1.83 6.23 -8.26
C THR A 179 -1.30 6.70 -6.91
N SER A 180 -1.85 7.76 -6.35
CA SER A 180 -1.38 8.39 -5.11
C SER A 180 -2.50 8.62 -4.09
N SER A 181 -3.66 8.03 -4.31
CA SER A 181 -4.83 8.15 -3.42
C SER A 181 -4.56 7.65 -2.00
N GLY A 182 -3.77 6.60 -1.84
CA GLY A 182 -3.35 6.09 -0.54
C GLY A 182 -2.38 7.02 0.20
N LEU A 183 -1.52 7.74 -0.53
CA LEU A 183 -0.67 8.75 0.09
C LEU A 183 -1.51 9.93 0.60
N ASP A 184 -2.47 10.42 -0.21
CA ASP A 184 -3.40 11.47 0.20
C ASP A 184 -4.19 11.07 1.45
N LEU A 185 -4.76 9.86 1.44
CA LEU A 185 -5.49 9.33 2.59
C LEU A 185 -4.61 9.25 3.83
N SER A 186 -3.37 8.79 3.71
CA SER A 186 -2.42 8.75 4.83
C SER A 186 -2.15 10.12 5.43
N LEU A 187 -2.02 11.14 4.57
CA LEU A 187 -1.76 12.51 4.99
C LEU A 187 -2.96 13.10 5.73
N ARG A 188 -4.17 12.87 5.22
CA ARG A 188 -5.42 13.30 5.88
C ARG A 188 -5.59 12.61 7.23
N LEU A 189 -5.40 11.32 7.31
CA LEU A 189 -5.48 10.55 8.56
C LEU A 189 -4.44 11.01 9.60
N ALA A 190 -3.21 11.27 9.18
CA ALA A 190 -2.17 11.75 10.09
C ALA A 190 -2.43 13.15 10.64
N GLU A 191 -3.39 13.90 10.09
CA GLU A 191 -3.89 15.16 10.67
C GLU A 191 -4.96 14.94 11.73
N LEU A 192 -5.69 13.83 11.65
CA LEU A 192 -6.83 13.52 12.51
C LEU A 192 -6.44 12.73 13.77
N GLY A 193 -5.29 12.06 13.77
CA GLY A 193 -4.88 11.29 14.93
C GLY A 193 -3.50 10.68 14.81
N LYS A 194 -3.19 9.79 15.76
CA LYS A 194 -1.89 9.10 15.80
C LYS A 194 -1.80 8.03 14.74
N VAL A 195 -0.62 7.91 14.14
CA VAL A 195 -0.25 6.82 13.23
C VAL A 195 0.69 5.88 13.97
N ILE A 196 0.32 4.60 14.03
CA ILE A 196 1.16 3.54 14.61
C ILE A 196 1.91 2.83 13.49
N LEU A 197 3.15 2.47 13.76
CA LEU A 197 3.96 1.66 12.86
C LEU A 197 4.41 0.39 13.51
N LEU A 198 4.14 -0.72 12.83
CA LEU A 198 4.60 -2.03 13.22
C LEU A 198 5.88 -2.39 12.44
N ALA A 199 6.83 -2.97 13.14
CA ALA A 199 8.07 -3.48 12.53
C ALA A 199 7.86 -4.84 11.83
N GLU A 200 6.75 -5.49 12.12
CA GLU A 200 6.33 -6.76 11.56
C GLU A 200 5.95 -6.58 10.09
N ILE A 201 6.23 -7.61 9.28
CA ILE A 201 5.81 -7.63 7.88
C ILE A 201 4.29 -7.84 7.87
N GLY A 202 3.55 -6.90 7.30
CA GLY A 202 2.10 -6.98 7.11
C GLY A 202 1.69 -7.11 5.65
N LEU A 203 2.66 -7.13 4.72
CA LEU A 203 2.39 -7.27 3.30
C LEU A 203 3.55 -7.97 2.59
N TYR A 204 3.23 -8.93 1.74
CA TYR A 204 4.10 -9.42 0.68
C TYR A 204 3.65 -8.76 -0.64
N TYR A 205 4.41 -7.73 -1.04
CA TYR A 205 4.14 -6.94 -2.23
C TYR A 205 4.71 -7.63 -3.47
N ARG A 206 3.85 -7.98 -4.43
CA ARG A 206 4.23 -8.64 -5.66
C ARG A 206 4.70 -7.65 -6.71
N ILE A 207 5.78 -7.97 -7.41
CA ILE A 207 6.22 -7.23 -8.58
C ILE A 207 5.98 -8.08 -9.82
N ASN A 208 5.05 -7.64 -10.66
CA ASN A 208 4.69 -8.26 -11.93
C ASN A 208 5.14 -7.40 -13.12
N ALA A 209 5.32 -8.04 -14.28
CA ALA A 209 5.45 -7.31 -15.54
C ALA A 209 4.09 -6.64 -15.85
N GLY A 210 4.11 -5.35 -16.17
CA GLY A 210 2.89 -4.59 -16.51
C GLY A 210 2.16 -3.94 -15.34
N GLN A 211 2.75 -3.91 -14.15
CA GLN A 211 2.19 -3.12 -13.04
C GLN A 211 2.16 -1.62 -13.38
N TRP A 212 1.09 -0.94 -12.91
CA TRP A 212 0.78 0.47 -13.18
C TRP A 212 1.87 1.49 -12.81
N HIS A 213 2.79 1.19 -11.90
CA HIS A 213 3.92 2.08 -11.60
C HIS A 213 4.92 2.23 -12.76
N ALA A 214 4.64 1.59 -13.89
CA ALA A 214 5.31 1.90 -15.15
C ALA A 214 4.86 3.25 -15.74
N ASP A 215 3.65 3.78 -15.41
CA ASP A 215 3.24 5.13 -15.84
C ASP A 215 3.74 6.23 -14.90
N THR A 216 4.97 6.64 -15.15
CA THR A 216 5.63 7.71 -14.40
C THR A 216 5.05 9.10 -14.69
N ASN A 217 4.33 9.29 -15.82
CA ASN A 217 3.71 10.58 -16.15
C ASN A 217 2.47 10.79 -15.30
N GLU A 218 1.66 9.74 -15.13
CA GLU A 218 0.49 9.78 -14.26
C GLU A 218 0.88 10.00 -12.81
N LEU A 219 1.87 9.28 -12.32
CA LEU A 219 2.43 9.51 -10.99
C LEU A 219 2.91 10.95 -10.82
N GLY A 220 3.61 11.51 -11.83
CA GLY A 220 4.04 12.90 -11.82
C GLY A 220 2.88 13.89 -11.67
N ARG A 221 1.80 13.72 -12.45
CA ARG A 221 0.59 14.56 -12.35
C ARG A 221 -0.05 14.47 -10.97
N ASN A 222 -0.21 13.26 -10.43
CA ASN A 222 -0.80 13.06 -9.11
C ASN A 222 0.00 13.72 -8.00
N LEU A 223 1.33 13.68 -8.10
CA LEU A 223 2.20 14.33 -7.14
C LEU A 223 2.19 15.86 -7.27
N ASP A 224 2.02 16.40 -8.48
CA ASP A 224 1.81 17.83 -8.69
C ASP A 224 0.50 18.28 -8.00
N ILE A 225 -0.61 17.53 -8.15
CA ILE A 225 -1.88 17.79 -7.44
C ILE A 225 -1.68 17.77 -5.92
N LEU A 226 -0.97 16.78 -5.39
CA LEU A 226 -0.67 16.72 -3.95
C LEU A 226 0.19 17.89 -3.48
N CYS A 227 1.18 18.30 -4.28
CA CYS A 227 2.00 19.48 -3.98
C CYS A 227 1.16 20.75 -3.90
N GLU A 228 0.24 20.97 -4.83
CA GLU A 228 -0.66 22.11 -4.81
C GLU A 228 -1.61 22.07 -3.59
N ARG A 229 -2.22 20.91 -3.31
CA ARG A 229 -3.14 20.70 -2.20
C ARG A 229 -2.50 20.99 -0.84
N TYR A 230 -1.25 20.56 -0.67
CA TYR A 230 -0.54 20.64 0.60
C TYR A 230 0.59 21.70 0.63
N GLN A 231 0.68 22.60 -0.37
CA GLN A 231 1.80 23.55 -0.55
C GLN A 231 2.09 24.42 0.67
N ASN A 232 1.08 24.85 1.40
CA ASN A 232 1.26 25.71 2.58
C ASN A 232 1.73 24.96 3.83
N ARG A 233 1.62 23.62 3.85
CA ARG A 233 1.94 22.80 5.03
C ARG A 233 3.17 21.90 4.83
N PHE A 234 3.41 21.44 3.58
CA PHE A 234 4.38 20.38 3.31
C PHE A 234 5.22 20.58 2.03
N SER A 235 5.09 21.69 1.32
CA SER A 235 5.59 21.88 -0.05
C SER A 235 7.04 21.45 -0.29
N GLN A 236 7.98 21.86 0.58
CA GLN A 236 9.39 21.49 0.41
C GLN A 236 9.67 20.00 0.69
N ASN A 237 8.92 19.39 1.62
CA ASN A 237 9.13 18.00 1.99
C ASN A 237 8.45 17.05 0.98
N LEU A 238 7.27 17.42 0.46
CA LEU A 238 6.57 16.66 -0.56
C LEU A 238 7.35 16.65 -1.88
N ALA A 239 7.86 17.80 -2.32
CA ALA A 239 8.72 17.89 -3.50
C ALA A 239 10.01 17.07 -3.38
N ARG A 240 10.60 17.01 -2.16
CA ARG A 240 11.79 16.18 -1.87
C ARG A 240 11.47 14.69 -1.91
N SER A 241 10.32 14.28 -1.38
CA SER A 241 9.86 12.88 -1.40
C SER A 241 9.55 12.43 -2.82
N HIS A 242 8.92 13.29 -3.61
CA HIS A 242 8.70 13.10 -5.04
C HIS A 242 10.01 12.86 -5.80
N SER A 243 10.99 13.76 -5.63
CA SER A 243 12.29 13.64 -6.28
C SER A 243 13.03 12.37 -5.86
N ALA A 244 12.98 12.02 -4.58
CA ALA A 244 13.59 10.80 -4.06
C ALA A 244 12.90 9.53 -4.60
N TYR A 245 11.58 9.54 -4.73
CA TYR A 245 10.82 8.42 -5.30
C TYR A 245 11.07 8.25 -6.80
N LEU A 246 11.02 9.32 -7.58
CA LEU A 246 11.34 9.28 -9.01
C LEU A 246 12.77 8.82 -9.25
N PHE A 247 13.73 9.28 -8.44
CA PHE A 247 15.11 8.80 -8.47
C PHE A 247 15.19 7.30 -8.16
N TRP A 248 14.46 6.81 -7.15
CA TRP A 248 14.44 5.42 -6.76
C TRP A 248 13.82 4.50 -7.85
N VAL A 249 12.73 4.93 -8.49
CA VAL A 249 12.09 4.24 -9.62
C VAL A 249 13.06 4.20 -10.82
N SER A 250 13.72 5.33 -11.14
CA SER A 250 14.66 5.46 -12.25
C SER A 250 15.92 4.62 -12.06
N ALA A 251 16.46 4.55 -10.85
CA ALA A 251 17.64 3.77 -10.51
C ALA A 251 17.44 2.23 -10.65
N ARG A 252 16.19 1.79 -10.86
CA ARG A 252 15.83 0.37 -11.00
C ARG A 252 15.60 -0.11 -12.44
N GLY A 253 16.01 0.68 -13.43
CA GLY A 253 16.05 0.21 -14.83
C GLY A 253 14.91 0.72 -15.71
N TYR A 254 14.13 1.72 -15.25
CA TYR A 254 13.10 2.36 -16.07
C TYR A 254 13.61 3.48 -16.99
N GLY A 255 14.91 3.44 -17.33
CA GLY A 255 15.53 4.23 -18.39
C GLY A 255 16.21 5.52 -17.93
N THR A 256 17.34 5.83 -18.58
CA THR A 256 18.19 7.00 -18.31
C THR A 256 17.50 8.36 -18.51
N ARG A 257 16.47 8.43 -19.36
CA ARG A 257 15.68 9.67 -19.56
C ARG A 257 14.99 10.14 -18.29
N TYR A 258 14.45 9.23 -17.48
CA TYR A 258 13.77 9.56 -16.22
C TYR A 258 14.74 10.01 -15.12
N LEU A 259 15.96 9.45 -15.10
CA LEU A 259 17.03 9.92 -14.20
C LEU A 259 17.33 11.40 -14.44
N VAL A 260 17.44 11.81 -15.69
CA VAL A 260 17.75 13.19 -16.05
C VAL A 260 16.60 14.13 -15.69
N VAL A 261 15.34 13.76 -16.00
CA VAL A 261 14.16 14.58 -15.68
C VAL A 261 13.96 14.70 -14.16
N SER A 262 14.10 13.61 -13.42
CA SER A 262 14.03 13.62 -11.95
C SER A 262 15.16 14.43 -11.33
N PHE A 263 16.38 14.33 -11.87
CA PHE A 263 17.53 15.09 -11.41
C PHE A 263 17.34 16.58 -11.67
N VAL A 264 16.89 16.97 -12.87
CA VAL A 264 16.63 18.38 -13.22
C VAL A 264 15.48 18.94 -12.36
N ARG A 265 14.35 18.23 -12.21
CA ARG A 265 13.27 18.67 -11.31
C ARG A 265 13.74 18.79 -9.86
N SER A 266 14.56 17.85 -9.36
CA SER A 266 15.09 17.93 -7.99
C SER A 266 16.06 19.10 -7.82
N LEU A 267 16.82 19.50 -8.84
CA LEU A 267 17.65 20.72 -8.82
C LEU A 267 16.80 21.99 -8.72
N PHE A 268 15.68 22.07 -9.45
CA PHE A 268 14.79 23.23 -9.39
C PHE A 268 14.02 23.32 -8.05
N THR A 269 13.68 22.19 -7.44
CA THR A 269 13.03 22.17 -6.12
C THR A 269 14.03 22.37 -4.96
N LEU A 270 15.32 22.12 -5.19
CA LEU A 270 16.41 22.30 -4.22
C LEU A 270 17.03 23.70 -4.23
N ARG A 271 16.31 24.70 -4.66
CA ARG A 271 16.79 26.11 -4.80
C ARG A 271 17.49 26.70 -3.56
N ASN A 272 17.56 25.99 -2.46
CA ASN A 272 18.25 26.35 -1.22
C ASN A 272 19.32 25.33 -0.76
N GLY A 273 20.15 24.85 -1.67
CA GLY A 273 21.56 24.50 -1.33
C GLY A 273 21.79 23.24 -0.50
N ARG A 274 20.97 22.15 -0.63
CA ARG A 274 21.25 20.91 0.11
C ARG A 274 21.40 19.68 -0.78
N LEU A 275 22.35 19.71 -1.68
CA LEU A 275 22.85 18.54 -2.43
C LEU A 275 23.23 17.37 -1.50
N SER A 276 23.67 17.68 -0.28
CA SER A 276 24.02 16.70 0.76
C SER A 276 22.89 15.77 1.19
N ILE A 277 21.63 16.20 1.08
CA ILE A 277 20.47 15.35 1.43
C ILE A 277 20.25 14.30 0.35
N LEU A 278 20.38 14.65 -0.93
CA LEU A 278 20.25 13.72 -2.05
C LEU A 278 21.36 12.66 -2.00
N VAL A 279 22.60 13.07 -1.77
CA VAL A 279 23.77 12.19 -1.62
C VAL A 279 23.57 11.24 -0.43
N ASN A 280 23.10 11.73 0.72
CA ASN A 280 22.81 10.89 1.89
C ASN A 280 21.66 9.90 1.66
N LEU A 281 20.61 10.24 0.89
CA LEU A 281 19.55 9.32 0.52
C LEU A 281 20.06 8.21 -0.41
N ILE A 282 20.94 8.53 -1.36
CA ILE A 282 21.60 7.58 -2.26
C ILE A 282 22.46 6.61 -1.45
N TRP A 283 23.34 7.10 -0.58
CA TRP A 283 24.22 6.28 0.26
C TRP A 283 23.46 5.40 1.25
N ARG A 284 22.41 5.92 1.86
CA ARG A 284 21.55 5.13 2.77
C ARG A 284 20.80 4.00 2.06
N ASN A 285 20.37 4.19 0.81
CA ASN A 285 19.74 3.13 0.02
C ASN A 285 20.75 2.04 -0.42
N ILE A 286 21.98 2.43 -0.77
CA ILE A 286 23.06 1.47 -1.10
C ILE A 286 23.46 0.68 0.16
N ALA A 287 23.61 1.33 1.31
CA ALA A 287 23.97 0.68 2.57
C ALA A 287 22.86 -0.29 3.09
N SER A 288 21.57 0.04 2.86
CA SER A 288 20.45 -0.82 3.28
C SER A 288 20.34 -2.10 2.45
N SER A 289 20.92 -2.18 1.27
CA SER A 289 20.93 -3.39 0.43
C SER A 289 21.83 -4.52 1.00
N ARG A 290 22.70 -4.23 1.98
CA ARG A 290 23.66 -5.18 2.57
C ARG A 290 23.20 -5.85 3.86
N LEU A 291 22.07 -5.44 4.46
CA LEU A 291 21.59 -5.98 5.74
C LEU A 291 20.38 -6.91 5.52
N GLY A 292 20.58 -8.23 5.70
CA GLY A 292 19.43 -9.09 5.90
C GLY A 292 19.43 -10.49 5.26
N LYS A 293 20.55 -11.22 5.20
CA LYS A 293 20.53 -12.62 4.72
C LYS A 293 19.68 -13.56 5.60
N SER A 294 19.68 -13.39 6.92
CA SER A 294 18.99 -14.29 7.86
C SER A 294 17.45 -14.23 7.76
N LYS A 295 16.85 -13.02 7.69
CA LYS A 295 15.37 -12.88 7.61
C LYS A 295 14.79 -13.10 6.21
N ARG A 296 15.63 -13.18 5.20
CA ARG A 296 15.24 -13.49 3.82
C ARG A 296 14.73 -14.93 3.68
N SER A 297 15.32 -15.88 4.39
CA SER A 297 14.91 -17.29 4.37
C SER A 297 13.54 -17.49 5.02
N GLU A 298 13.24 -16.82 6.13
CA GLU A 298 11.94 -16.89 6.82
C GLU A 298 10.80 -16.34 5.93
N THR A 299 11.04 -15.22 5.27
CA THR A 299 10.05 -14.59 4.37
C THR A 299 9.76 -15.47 3.15
N VAL A 300 10.80 -16.07 2.56
CA VAL A 300 10.65 -17.01 1.43
C VAL A 300 9.87 -18.25 1.87
N SER A 301 10.16 -18.80 3.05
CA SER A 301 9.43 -19.94 3.62
C SER A 301 7.97 -19.61 3.88
N ALA A 302 7.68 -18.40 4.38
CA ALA A 302 6.31 -17.96 4.63
C ALA A 302 5.50 -17.81 3.33
N ILE A 303 6.11 -17.22 2.28
CA ILE A 303 5.47 -17.09 0.96
C ILE A 303 5.21 -18.47 0.34
N SER A 304 6.17 -19.40 0.41
CA SER A 304 6.01 -20.76 -0.15
C SER A 304 4.93 -21.61 0.53
N LYS A 305 4.59 -21.31 1.80
CA LYS A 305 3.47 -21.96 2.50
C LYS A 305 2.09 -21.50 2.02
N LEU A 306 2.00 -20.31 1.43
CA LEU A 306 0.76 -19.82 0.82
C LEU A 306 0.54 -20.37 -0.60
N ASP A 307 1.54 -21.07 -1.15
CA ASP A 307 1.47 -21.72 -2.47
C ASP A 307 0.94 -23.16 -2.39
N ARG A 308 0.81 -23.73 -1.20
CA ARG A 308 0.27 -25.07 -0.94
C ARG A 308 -1.15 -24.99 -0.42
#